data_a8cb5484824b20d0c76f4e319c81c0d9
#
_entry.id   a8cb5484824b20d0c76f4e319c81c0d9
#
_cell.length_a   1.000
_cell.length_b   1.000
_cell.length_c   1.000
_cell.angle_alpha   90.00
_cell.angle_beta   90.00
_cell.angle_gamma   90.00
#
_symmetry.space_group_name_H-M   'P 1'
#
loop_
_entity.id
_entity.type
_entity.pdbx_description
1 polymer ?
#
loop_
_entity_poly.entity_id
_entity_poly.type
_entity_poly.pdbx_seq_one_letter_code
_entity_poly.pdbx_strand_id
1 'polypeptide(L)'
;MANAIIEQSRKTSGELATQIEGRAKKNAEEIISSAYQEIEGECERMRNTLRKESVQTAVSLAEKILKENLDTEKNRKLIDQAIKDV
;
A
#
# COMPACT_ATOMS: atom_id res chain seq x y z
N MET A 1 -20.29 58.85 -6.40
CA MET A 1 -21.04 57.68 -5.96
C MET A 1 -20.72 56.44 -6.81
N ALA A 2 -20.75 56.50 -8.11
CA ALA A 2 -20.44 55.36 -8.98
C ALA A 2 -19.02 54.80 -8.79
N ASN A 3 -18.04 55.71 -8.61
CA ASN A 3 -16.63 55.31 -8.40
C ASN A 3 -16.38 54.59 -7.09
N ALA A 4 -17.09 54.98 -6.01
CA ALA A 4 -16.99 54.33 -4.70
C ALA A 4 -17.58 52.94 -4.74
N ILE A 5 -18.66 52.74 -5.47
CA ILE A 5 -19.31 51.41 -5.62
C ILE A 5 -18.40 50.47 -6.45
N ILE A 6 -17.78 51.00 -7.49
CA ILE A 6 -16.85 50.22 -8.34
C ILE A 6 -15.60 49.82 -7.54
N GLU A 7 -15.03 50.72 -6.77
CA GLU A 7 -13.88 50.43 -5.89
C GLU A 7 -14.21 49.38 -4.81
N GLN A 8 -15.38 49.52 -4.18
CA GLN A 8 -15.87 48.57 -3.17
C GLN A 8 -16.07 47.19 -3.78
N SER A 9 -16.63 47.12 -5.00
CA SER A 9 -16.83 45.89 -5.73
C SER A 9 -15.51 45.24 -6.12
N ARG A 10 -14.52 46.01 -6.55
CA ARG A 10 -13.16 45.50 -6.86
C ARG A 10 -12.48 44.94 -5.62
N LYS A 11 -12.57 45.62 -4.50
CA LYS A 11 -11.99 45.19 -3.25
C LYS A 11 -12.63 43.89 -2.77
N THR A 12 -13.96 43.82 -2.78
CA THR A 12 -14.72 42.64 -2.39
C THR A 12 -14.41 41.46 -3.32
N SER A 13 -14.34 41.68 -4.64
CA SER A 13 -14.00 40.65 -5.60
C SER A 13 -12.58 40.15 -5.42
N GLY A 14 -11.61 41.02 -5.12
CA GLY A 14 -10.24 40.66 -4.83
C GLY A 14 -10.10 39.82 -3.56
N GLU A 15 -10.79 40.18 -2.51
CA GLU A 15 -10.83 39.44 -1.26
C GLU A 15 -11.46 38.06 -1.45
N LEU A 16 -12.55 37.99 -2.21
CA LEU A 16 -13.23 36.75 -2.53
C LEU A 16 -12.35 35.83 -3.36
N ALA A 17 -11.66 36.38 -4.37
CA ALA A 17 -10.71 35.60 -5.19
C ALA A 17 -9.59 35.01 -4.34
N THR A 18 -9.03 35.81 -3.42
CA THR A 18 -7.98 35.33 -2.50
C THR A 18 -8.49 34.21 -1.59
N GLN A 19 -9.71 34.34 -1.10
CA GLN A 19 -10.33 33.30 -0.26
C GLN A 19 -10.57 32.01 -1.04
N ILE A 20 -11.06 32.13 -2.28
CA ILE A 20 -11.29 30.96 -3.16
C ILE A 20 -9.98 30.26 -3.49
N GLU A 21 -8.94 31.01 -3.83
CA GLU A 21 -7.60 30.47 -4.08
C GLU A 21 -7.03 29.76 -2.84
N GLY A 22 -7.17 30.37 -1.67
CA GLY A 22 -6.73 29.80 -0.39
C GLY A 22 -7.44 28.48 -0.08
N ARG A 23 -8.76 28.42 -0.28
CA ARG A 23 -9.54 27.20 -0.10
C ARG A 23 -9.16 26.12 -1.09
N ALA A 24 -9.02 26.49 -2.35
CA ALA A 24 -8.63 25.54 -3.40
C ALA A 24 -7.26 24.94 -3.11
N LYS A 25 -6.31 25.74 -2.68
CA LYS A 25 -4.98 25.30 -2.29
C LYS A 25 -5.03 24.35 -1.09
N LYS A 26 -5.77 24.70 -0.07
CA LYS A 26 -5.96 23.87 1.13
C LYS A 26 -6.62 22.54 0.80
N ASN A 27 -7.67 22.56 -0.03
CA ASN A 27 -8.35 21.35 -0.47
C ASN A 27 -7.42 20.45 -1.29
N ALA A 28 -6.61 21.04 -2.16
CA ALA A 28 -5.62 20.30 -2.95
C ALA A 28 -4.57 19.62 -2.04
N GLU A 29 -4.08 20.33 -1.04
CA GLU A 29 -3.13 19.78 -0.06
C GLU A 29 -3.74 18.62 0.73
N GLU A 30 -4.99 18.75 1.15
CA GLU A 30 -5.73 17.69 1.86
C GLU A 30 -5.94 16.46 0.98
N ILE A 31 -6.30 16.65 -0.28
CA ILE A 31 -6.47 15.56 -1.25
C ILE A 31 -5.17 14.83 -1.48
N ILE A 32 -4.07 15.56 -1.67
CA ILE A 32 -2.74 14.98 -1.86
C ILE A 32 -2.31 14.21 -0.63
N SER A 33 -2.48 14.78 0.55
CA SER A 33 -2.16 14.11 1.82
C SER A 33 -2.94 12.81 2.00
N SER A 34 -4.24 12.84 1.73
CA SER A 34 -5.10 11.65 1.80
C SER A 34 -4.69 10.58 0.79
N ALA A 35 -4.33 11.00 -0.43
CA ALA A 35 -3.85 10.10 -1.48
C ALA A 35 -2.55 9.40 -1.08
N TYR A 36 -1.61 10.12 -0.48
CA TYR A 36 -0.38 9.52 0.05
C TYR A 36 -0.64 8.52 1.15
N GLN A 37 -1.55 8.82 2.06
CA GLN A 37 -1.94 7.90 3.14
C GLN A 37 -2.57 6.62 2.59
N GLU A 38 -3.43 6.73 1.58
CA GLU A 38 -4.03 5.58 0.91
C GLU A 38 -2.98 4.72 0.20
N ILE A 39 -2.05 5.35 -0.50
CA ILE A 39 -0.95 4.66 -1.19
C ILE A 39 -0.07 3.90 -0.19
N GLU A 40 0.30 4.52 0.91
CA GLU A 40 1.07 3.86 1.98
C GLU A 40 0.33 2.66 2.56
N GLY A 41 -0.96 2.81 2.82
CA GLY A 41 -1.79 1.73 3.33
C GLY A 41 -1.92 0.57 2.35
N GLU A 42 -2.08 0.86 1.06
CA GLU A 42 -2.12 -0.16 0.01
C GLU A 42 -0.79 -0.85 -0.18
N CYS A 43 0.32 -0.11 -0.16
CA CYS A 43 1.66 -0.67 -0.23
C CYS A 43 1.92 -1.65 0.92
N GLU A 44 1.50 -1.30 2.12
CA GLU A 44 1.65 -2.17 3.29
C GLU A 44 0.80 -3.43 3.16
N ARG A 45 -0.43 -3.32 2.71
CA ARG A 45 -1.30 -4.47 2.43
C ARG A 45 -0.70 -5.38 1.36
N MET A 46 -0.17 -4.81 0.29
CA MET A 46 0.49 -5.56 -0.78
C MET A 46 1.73 -6.29 -0.27
N ARG A 47 2.55 -5.65 0.55
CA ARG A 47 3.70 -6.30 1.17
C ARG A 47 3.29 -7.49 2.01
N ASN A 48 2.26 -7.34 2.83
CA ASN A 48 1.75 -8.42 3.68
C ASN A 48 1.19 -9.57 2.85
N THR A 49 0.46 -9.26 1.78
CA THR A 49 -0.08 -10.25 0.86
C THR A 49 1.04 -11.01 0.13
N LEU A 50 2.04 -10.29 -0.39
CA LEU A 50 3.19 -10.89 -1.05
C LEU A 50 3.99 -11.79 -0.12
N ARG A 51 4.19 -11.35 1.12
CA ARG A 51 4.88 -12.15 2.13
C ARG A 51 4.13 -13.44 2.42
N LYS A 52 2.82 -13.35 2.60
CA LYS A 52 1.95 -14.49 2.85
C LYS A 52 1.94 -15.47 1.68
N GLU A 53 1.80 -14.98 0.46
CA GLU A 53 1.83 -15.79 -0.76
C GLU A 53 3.20 -16.42 -1.00
N SER A 54 4.29 -15.68 -0.74
CA SER A 54 5.64 -16.18 -0.87
C SER A 54 5.93 -17.33 0.10
N VAL A 55 5.51 -17.18 1.35
CA VAL A 55 5.64 -18.24 2.36
C VAL A 55 4.82 -19.46 1.94
N GLN A 56 3.59 -19.26 1.51
CA GLN A 56 2.71 -20.34 1.06
C GLN A 56 3.27 -21.08 -0.15
N THR A 57 3.83 -20.35 -1.12
CA THR A 57 4.50 -20.93 -2.29
C THR A 57 5.73 -21.71 -1.89
N ALA A 58 6.55 -21.17 -0.99
CA ALA A 58 7.75 -21.85 -0.49
C ALA A 58 7.40 -23.15 0.23
N VAL A 59 6.37 -23.14 1.08
CA VAL A 59 5.89 -24.32 1.79
C VAL A 59 5.35 -25.37 0.80
N SER A 60 4.54 -24.95 -0.16
CA SER A 60 4.00 -25.85 -1.19
C SER A 60 5.09 -26.48 -2.04
N LEU A 61 6.10 -25.69 -2.39
CA LEU A 61 7.26 -26.18 -3.16
C LEU A 61 8.08 -27.17 -2.34
N ALA A 62 8.31 -26.88 -1.07
CA ALA A 62 9.02 -27.77 -0.15
C ALA A 62 8.28 -29.09 0.02
N GLU A 63 6.96 -29.05 0.20
CA GLU A 63 6.12 -30.26 0.27
C GLU A 63 6.20 -31.09 -1.01
N LYS A 64 6.19 -30.45 -2.15
CA LYS A 64 6.29 -31.12 -3.44
C LYS A 64 7.65 -31.80 -3.62
N ILE A 65 8.72 -31.10 -3.26
CA ILE A 65 10.09 -31.66 -3.30
C ILE A 65 10.21 -32.86 -2.34
N LEU A 66 9.71 -32.75 -1.14
CA LEU A 66 9.70 -33.84 -0.17
C LEU A 66 8.90 -35.04 -0.65
N LYS A 67 7.74 -34.80 -1.27
CA LYS A 67 6.90 -35.85 -1.84
C LYS A 67 7.58 -36.59 -2.97
N GLU A 68 8.25 -35.89 -3.89
CA GLU A 68 9.00 -36.48 -4.99
C GLU A 68 10.22 -37.27 -4.52
N ASN A 69 10.91 -36.78 -3.48
CA ASN A 69 12.08 -37.41 -2.91
C ASN A 69 11.76 -38.58 -1.99
N LEU A 70 10.54 -38.66 -1.47
CA LEU A 70 10.08 -39.81 -0.66
C LEU A 70 10.00 -41.13 -1.47
N ASP A 71 9.89 -41.02 -2.78
CA ASP A 71 9.86 -42.20 -3.66
C ASP A 71 11.25 -42.79 -3.96
N THR A 72 12.34 -42.13 -3.57
CA THR A 72 13.69 -42.66 -3.68
C THR A 72 14.12 -43.35 -2.39
N GLU A 73 14.71 -44.55 -2.50
CA GLU A 73 15.23 -45.32 -1.36
C GLU A 73 16.18 -44.53 -0.47
N LYS A 74 16.92 -43.61 -1.07
CA LYS A 74 17.90 -42.76 -0.38
C LYS A 74 17.23 -41.81 0.62
N ASN A 75 16.09 -41.27 0.25
CA ASN A 75 15.33 -40.34 1.10
C ASN A 75 14.52 -41.06 2.17
N ARG A 76 14.06 -42.28 1.92
CA ARG A 76 13.46 -43.15 2.91
C ARG A 76 14.43 -43.46 4.03
N LYS A 77 15.66 -43.76 3.71
CA LYS A 77 16.71 -44.02 4.69
C LYS A 77 17.03 -42.81 5.53
N LEU A 78 17.11 -41.64 4.92
CA LEU A 78 17.33 -40.36 5.63
C LEU A 78 16.20 -40.02 6.59
N ILE A 79 14.97 -40.24 6.19
CA ILE A 79 13.77 -40.01 7.01
C ILE A 79 13.72 -41.02 8.14
N ASP A 80 13.96 -42.28 7.87
CA ASP A 80 14.00 -43.34 8.90
C ASP A 80 15.10 -43.07 9.91
N GLN A 81 16.26 -42.61 9.50
CA GLN A 81 17.35 -42.23 10.36
C GLN A 81 17.01 -40.98 11.23
N ALA A 82 16.37 -39.99 10.63
CA ALA A 82 15.92 -38.81 11.35
C ALA A 82 14.85 -39.14 12.40
N ILE A 83 13.95 -40.07 12.10
CA ILE A 83 12.93 -40.55 13.02
C ILE A 83 13.56 -41.35 14.15
N LYS A 84 14.59 -42.15 13.87
CA LYS A 84 15.32 -42.90 14.89
C LYS A 84 16.15 -42.02 15.84
N ASP A 85 16.65 -40.88 15.35
CA ASP A 85 17.46 -39.95 16.12
C ASP A 85 16.62 -38.96 16.96
N VAL A 86 15.32 -38.96 16.79
CA VAL A 86 14.40 -38.14 17.58
C VAL A 86 13.87 -38.97 18.79
#